data_baac15e69abf0fc5dafcbab7ac3aee33
#
_entry.id   baac15e69abf0fc5dafcbab7ac3aee33
#
_cell.length_a   1.000
_cell.length_b   1.000
_cell.length_c   1.000
_cell.angle_alpha   90.00
_cell.angle_beta   90.00
_cell.angle_gamma   90.00
#
_symmetry.space_group_name_H-M   'P 1'
#
loop_
_entity.id
_entity.type
_entity.pdbx_description
1 polymer ?
#
loop_
_entity_poly.entity_id
_entity_poly.type
_entity_poly.pdbx_seq_one_letter_code
_entity_poly.pdbx_strand_id
1 'polypeptide(L)'
;MRTTYATRAQMGHILAALMPENRLIMQVCIATGLRVSDVLELRTADLKRRQTVRQRKTGKTRRVQWPAALYEQMEQGSGRLWVFESRTDPRRHRTRQAVWKDVKRAEGVFKRSGQLSRRQNIGPHTARKVAAVEAYHKGGLPAAQRLLSHSDPLVTRLYALADLEVS
;
A
#
# COMPACT_ATOMS: atom_id res chain seq x y z
N MET A 1 -3.10 16.32 7.37
CA MET A 1 -4.48 15.75 7.38
C MET A 1 -4.38 14.22 7.33
N ARG A 2 -5.12 13.52 8.18
CA ARG A 2 -5.12 12.04 8.17
C ARG A 2 -5.82 11.50 6.93
N THR A 3 -5.26 10.44 6.31
CA THR A 3 -5.95 9.72 5.24
C THR A 3 -7.19 9.00 5.77
N THR A 4 -8.24 8.94 4.97
CA THR A 4 -9.45 8.19 5.28
C THR A 4 -9.32 6.73 4.83
N TYR A 5 -10.27 5.91 5.21
CA TYR A 5 -10.48 4.60 4.63
C TYR A 5 -11.11 4.73 3.24
N ALA A 6 -10.91 3.76 2.40
CA ALA A 6 -11.57 3.59 1.12
C ALA A 6 -12.04 2.14 1.00
N THR A 7 -13.26 1.95 0.51
CA THR A 7 -13.76 0.61 0.22
C THR A 7 -12.93 -0.07 -0.88
N ARG A 8 -13.06 -1.37 -1.04
CA ARG A 8 -12.37 -2.11 -2.09
C ARG A 8 -12.71 -1.57 -3.49
N ALA A 9 -13.97 -1.24 -3.74
CA ALA A 9 -14.40 -0.66 -5.02
C ALA A 9 -13.75 0.72 -5.24
N GLN A 10 -13.79 1.60 -4.26
CA GLN A 10 -13.16 2.91 -4.33
C GLN A 10 -11.64 2.81 -4.56
N MET A 11 -10.98 1.88 -3.87
CA MET A 11 -9.55 1.64 -4.07
C MET A 11 -9.27 1.08 -5.47
N GLY A 12 -10.14 0.23 -6.02
CA GLY A 12 -10.07 -0.26 -7.39
C GLY A 12 -10.09 0.88 -8.42
N HIS A 13 -10.96 1.87 -8.24
CA HIS A 13 -10.97 3.06 -9.09
C HIS A 13 -9.66 3.84 -9.00
N ILE A 14 -9.17 4.10 -7.79
CA ILE A 14 -7.88 4.78 -7.61
C ILE A 14 -6.76 4.03 -8.34
N LEU A 15 -6.63 2.72 -8.11
CA LEU A 15 -5.60 1.89 -8.73
C LEU A 15 -5.65 1.94 -10.26
N ALA A 16 -6.86 1.89 -10.84
CA ALA A 16 -7.04 1.94 -12.29
C ALA A 16 -6.50 3.24 -12.92
N ALA A 17 -6.53 4.35 -12.19
CA ALA A 17 -6.09 5.66 -12.67
C ALA A 17 -4.63 5.98 -12.36
N LEU A 18 -3.92 5.13 -11.61
CA LEU A 18 -2.50 5.36 -11.28
C LEU A 18 -1.59 4.99 -12.47
N MET A 19 -0.44 5.66 -12.51
CA MET A 19 0.69 5.22 -13.33
C MET A 19 1.08 3.78 -12.96
N PRO A 20 1.50 2.94 -13.94
CA PRO A 20 1.71 1.50 -13.72
C PRO A 20 2.59 1.17 -12.51
N GLU A 21 3.72 1.85 -12.34
CA GLU A 21 4.64 1.62 -11.23
C GLU A 21 4.02 2.00 -9.87
N ASN A 22 3.29 3.11 -9.82
CA ASN A 22 2.61 3.55 -8.59
C ASN A 22 1.44 2.62 -8.26
N ARG A 23 0.75 2.11 -9.27
CA ARG A 23 -0.28 1.07 -9.12
C ARG A 23 0.30 -0.17 -8.47
N LEU A 24 1.42 -0.69 -9.00
CA LEU A 24 2.09 -1.86 -8.47
C LEU A 24 2.53 -1.65 -7.01
N ILE A 25 3.12 -0.49 -6.69
CA ILE A 25 3.49 -0.12 -5.31
C ILE A 25 2.27 -0.19 -4.39
N MET A 26 1.16 0.42 -4.79
CA MET A 26 -0.07 0.43 -3.99
C MET A 26 -0.67 -0.97 -3.84
N GLN A 27 -0.67 -1.79 -4.89
CA GLN A 27 -1.12 -3.19 -4.85
C GLN A 27 -0.26 -4.03 -3.89
N VAL A 28 1.05 -3.84 -3.90
CA VAL A 28 1.97 -4.50 -2.96
C VAL A 28 1.66 -4.07 -1.51
N CYS A 29 1.41 -2.78 -1.28
CA CYS A 29 1.01 -2.28 0.04
C CYS A 29 -0.32 -2.88 0.53
N ILE A 30 -1.32 -3.02 -0.35
CA ILE A 30 -2.61 -3.64 -0.03
C ILE A 30 -2.43 -5.12 0.28
N ALA A 31 -1.71 -5.86 -0.56
CA ALA A 31 -1.53 -7.29 -0.39
C ALA A 31 -0.73 -7.67 0.87
N THR A 32 0.18 -6.82 1.30
CA THR A 32 1.12 -7.13 2.39
C THR A 32 0.92 -6.31 3.66
N GLY A 33 0.17 -5.21 3.59
CA GLY A 33 0.06 -4.27 4.68
C GLY A 33 1.36 -3.52 5.02
N LEU A 34 2.41 -3.59 4.19
CA LEU A 34 3.61 -2.80 4.37
C LEU A 34 3.33 -1.31 4.17
N ARG A 35 4.14 -0.47 4.79
CA ARG A 35 4.12 0.97 4.51
C ARG A 35 4.76 1.23 3.15
N VAL A 36 4.28 2.24 2.45
CA VAL A 36 4.84 2.63 1.15
C VAL A 36 6.35 2.89 1.23
N SER A 37 6.84 3.47 2.32
CA SER A 37 8.28 3.67 2.53
C SER A 37 9.07 2.35 2.58
N ASP A 38 8.50 1.32 3.22
CA ASP A 38 9.15 0.02 3.34
C ASP A 38 9.18 -0.71 1.97
N VAL A 39 8.13 -0.54 1.16
CA VAL A 39 8.05 -1.07 -0.21
C VAL A 39 9.04 -0.35 -1.14
N LEU A 40 9.16 0.96 -1.03
CA LEU A 40 10.06 1.74 -1.88
C LEU A 40 11.55 1.46 -1.62
N GLU A 41 11.90 1.01 -0.43
CA GLU A 41 13.28 0.67 -0.05
C GLU A 41 13.69 -0.78 -0.41
N LEU A 42 12.84 -1.53 -1.13
CA LEU A 42 13.19 -2.87 -1.61
C LEU A 42 14.33 -2.82 -2.61
N ARG A 43 15.39 -3.59 -2.34
CA ARG A 43 16.55 -3.74 -3.22
C ARG A 43 16.29 -4.85 -4.23
N THR A 44 16.68 -4.63 -5.48
CA THR A 44 16.57 -5.64 -6.54
C THR A 44 17.37 -6.90 -6.21
N ALA A 45 18.58 -6.74 -5.66
CA ALA A 45 19.43 -7.85 -5.28
C ALA A 45 18.83 -8.75 -4.17
N ASP A 46 17.94 -8.21 -3.34
CA ASP A 46 17.34 -8.93 -2.22
C ASP A 46 15.94 -9.48 -2.54
N LEU A 47 15.42 -9.17 -3.73
CA LEU A 47 14.07 -9.55 -4.12
C LEU A 47 13.96 -11.06 -4.29
N LYS A 48 13.16 -11.69 -3.43
CA LYS A 48 12.85 -13.12 -3.43
C LYS A 48 11.37 -13.31 -3.14
N ARG A 49 10.77 -14.38 -3.66
CA ARG A 49 9.35 -14.72 -3.43
C ARG A 49 8.95 -14.69 -1.95
N ARG A 50 9.87 -15.09 -1.08
CA ARG A 50 9.78 -14.96 0.37
C ARG A 50 11.01 -14.23 0.86
N GLN A 51 10.82 -13.12 1.54
CA GLN A 51 11.93 -12.34 2.07
C GLN A 51 11.59 -11.69 3.41
N THR A 52 12.63 -11.28 4.13
CA THR A 52 12.50 -10.48 5.35
C THR A 52 12.65 -9.01 4.99
N VAL A 53 11.64 -8.21 5.32
CA VAL A 53 11.63 -6.76 5.10
C VAL A 53 11.86 -6.06 6.43
N ARG A 54 12.84 -5.17 6.49
CA ARG A 54 13.05 -4.28 7.64
C ARG A 54 12.13 -3.07 7.54
N GLN A 55 11.33 -2.86 8.55
CA GLN A 55 10.43 -1.71 8.60
C GLN A 55 11.19 -0.46 9.09
N ARG A 56 11.27 0.55 8.24
CA ARG A 56 12.01 1.79 8.51
C ARG A 56 11.59 2.48 9.81
N LYS A 57 10.28 2.61 10.04
CA LYS A 57 9.76 3.36 11.19
C LYS A 57 10.03 2.69 12.54
N THR A 58 10.06 1.37 12.58
CA THR A 58 10.13 0.60 13.84
C THR A 58 11.44 -0.15 14.01
N GLY A 59 12.26 -0.25 12.95
CA GLY A 59 13.45 -1.09 12.90
C GLY A 59 13.18 -2.59 12.94
N LYS A 60 11.92 -3.01 13.16
CA LYS A 60 11.52 -4.42 13.22
C LYS A 60 11.58 -5.06 11.85
N THR A 61 11.88 -6.35 11.83
CA THR A 61 11.84 -7.18 10.62
C THR A 61 10.53 -7.94 10.54
N ARG A 62 10.09 -8.20 9.31
CA ARG A 62 8.90 -8.99 9.02
C ARG A 62 9.13 -9.89 7.81
N ARG A 63 8.78 -11.16 7.95
CA ARG A 63 8.73 -12.08 6.81
C ARG A 63 7.52 -11.75 5.94
N VAL A 64 7.76 -11.63 4.65
CA VAL A 64 6.74 -11.33 3.63
C VAL A 64 6.81 -12.40 2.55
N GLN A 65 5.66 -12.90 2.15
CA GLN A 65 5.49 -13.71 0.95
C GLN A 65 4.70 -12.87 -0.05
N TRP A 66 5.32 -12.57 -1.17
CA TRP A 66 4.66 -11.82 -2.23
C TRP A 66 3.66 -12.71 -2.96
N PRO A 67 2.44 -12.23 -3.27
CA PRO A 67 1.56 -12.90 -4.23
C PRO A 67 2.30 -13.10 -5.56
N ALA A 68 2.07 -14.27 -6.21
CA ALA A 68 2.83 -14.66 -7.42
C ALA A 68 2.82 -13.56 -8.49
N ALA A 69 1.64 -13.11 -8.86
CA ALA A 69 1.48 -12.12 -9.92
C ALA A 69 2.14 -10.77 -9.59
N LEU A 70 2.15 -10.36 -8.31
CA LEU A 70 2.84 -9.13 -7.90
C LEU A 70 4.35 -9.31 -7.89
N TYR A 71 4.83 -10.48 -7.47
CA TYR A 71 6.26 -10.80 -7.49
C TYR A 71 6.82 -10.75 -8.92
N GLU A 72 6.14 -11.41 -9.86
CA GLU A 72 6.52 -11.41 -11.28
C GLU A 72 6.57 -9.99 -11.86
N GLN A 73 5.56 -9.16 -11.56
CA GLN A 73 5.55 -7.76 -12.01
C GLN A 73 6.69 -6.95 -11.36
N MET A 74 6.98 -7.16 -10.08
CA MET A 74 8.11 -6.52 -9.41
C MET A 74 9.43 -6.94 -10.03
N GLU A 75 9.62 -8.25 -10.28
CA GLU A 75 10.85 -8.80 -10.87
C GLU A 75 11.08 -8.24 -12.27
N GLN A 76 10.06 -8.25 -13.13
CA GLN A 76 10.13 -7.73 -14.50
C GLN A 76 10.34 -6.21 -14.55
N GLY A 77 9.77 -5.46 -13.61
CA GLY A 77 9.85 -4.00 -13.56
C GLY A 77 10.99 -3.46 -12.69
N SER A 78 11.78 -4.33 -12.06
CA SER A 78 12.87 -3.90 -11.18
C SER A 78 13.95 -3.13 -11.91
N GLY A 79 14.39 -2.01 -11.31
CA GLY A 79 15.57 -1.31 -11.73
C GLY A 79 16.86 -2.04 -11.31
N ARG A 80 18.01 -1.43 -11.63
CA ARG A 80 19.31 -2.02 -11.33
C ARG A 80 19.59 -2.18 -9.82
N LEU A 81 19.23 -1.17 -9.03
CA LEU A 81 19.50 -1.13 -7.59
C LEU A 81 18.23 -1.31 -6.76
N TRP A 82 17.13 -0.79 -7.24
CA TRP A 82 15.87 -0.72 -6.52
C TRP A 82 14.75 -1.39 -7.31
N VAL A 83 13.89 -2.12 -6.61
CA VAL A 83 12.68 -2.70 -7.23
C VAL A 83 11.81 -1.60 -7.83
N PHE A 84 11.68 -0.49 -7.12
CA PHE A 84 10.95 0.69 -7.58
C PHE A 84 11.92 1.86 -7.77
N GLU A 85 12.59 1.89 -8.91
CA GLU A 85 13.59 2.88 -9.25
C GLU A 85 12.98 4.26 -9.51
N SER A 86 13.71 5.32 -9.22
CA SER A 86 13.33 6.68 -9.59
C SER A 86 13.40 6.87 -11.09
N ARG A 87 12.44 7.56 -11.67
CA ARG A 87 12.41 7.89 -13.11
C ARG A 87 13.48 8.91 -13.53
N THR A 88 14.00 9.67 -12.57
CA THR A 88 14.95 10.77 -12.84
C THR A 88 16.37 10.45 -12.41
N ASP A 89 16.56 9.53 -11.46
CA ASP A 89 17.88 9.11 -10.98
C ASP A 89 17.86 7.61 -10.62
N PRO A 90 18.44 6.73 -11.48
CA PRO A 90 18.44 5.29 -11.24
C PRO A 90 19.25 4.84 -10.01
N ARG A 91 20.06 5.72 -9.42
CA ARG A 91 20.74 5.44 -8.15
C ARG A 91 19.83 5.55 -6.93
N ARG A 92 18.64 6.12 -7.10
CA ARG A 92 17.65 6.33 -6.04
C ARG A 92 16.39 5.50 -6.29
N HIS A 93 15.73 5.13 -5.20
CA HIS A 93 14.39 4.58 -5.30
C HIS A 93 13.35 5.69 -5.57
N ARG A 94 12.19 5.29 -6.06
CA ARG A 94 11.03 6.18 -6.23
C ARG A 94 10.64 6.83 -4.91
N THR A 95 10.23 8.09 -4.95
CA THR A 95 9.90 8.82 -3.73
C THR A 95 8.45 8.59 -3.29
N ARG A 96 8.22 8.60 -1.97
CA ARG A 96 6.86 8.58 -1.43
C ARG A 96 6.01 9.74 -1.97
N GLN A 97 6.64 10.89 -2.22
CA GLN A 97 5.97 12.06 -2.76
C GLN A 97 5.49 11.84 -4.20
N ALA A 98 6.25 11.14 -5.03
CA ALA A 98 5.83 10.79 -6.39
C ALA A 98 4.58 9.90 -6.36
N VAL A 99 4.54 8.89 -5.49
CA VAL A 99 3.36 8.06 -5.30
C VAL A 99 2.18 8.88 -4.77
N TRP A 100 2.41 9.73 -3.77
CA TRP A 100 1.38 10.58 -3.19
C TRP A 100 0.75 11.53 -4.21
N LYS A 101 1.56 12.20 -5.03
CA LYS A 101 1.06 13.11 -6.08
C LYS A 101 0.15 12.39 -7.07
N ASP A 102 0.51 11.19 -7.49
CA ASP A 102 -0.29 10.41 -8.43
C ASP A 102 -1.60 9.92 -7.81
N VAL A 103 -1.56 9.46 -6.55
CA VAL A 103 -2.79 9.10 -5.80
C VAL A 103 -3.71 10.32 -5.66
N LYS A 104 -3.16 11.52 -5.38
CA LYS A 104 -3.96 12.75 -5.28
C LYS A 104 -4.56 13.17 -6.62
N ARG A 105 -3.85 12.97 -7.71
CA ARG A 105 -4.38 13.20 -9.06
C ARG A 105 -5.59 12.28 -9.32
N ALA A 106 -5.44 10.98 -9.05
CA ALA A 106 -6.51 10.01 -9.20
C ALA A 106 -7.71 10.34 -8.28
N GLU A 107 -7.47 10.63 -7.01
CA GLU A 107 -8.51 11.06 -6.06
C GLU A 107 -9.31 12.25 -6.59
N GLY A 108 -8.63 13.26 -7.13
CA GLY A 108 -9.27 14.45 -7.71
C GLY A 108 -10.19 14.12 -8.87
N VAL A 109 -9.84 13.17 -9.73
CA VAL A 109 -10.70 12.68 -10.82
C VAL A 109 -11.99 12.07 -10.26
N PHE A 110 -11.86 11.15 -9.30
CA PHE A 110 -13.01 10.42 -8.76
C PHE A 110 -13.90 11.26 -7.82
N LYS A 111 -13.35 12.30 -7.20
CA LYS A 111 -14.16 13.31 -6.49
C LYS A 111 -15.02 14.13 -7.44
N ARG A 112 -14.48 14.52 -8.60
CA ARG A 112 -15.24 15.27 -9.62
C ARG A 112 -16.35 14.44 -10.25
N SER A 113 -16.13 13.14 -10.45
CA SER A 113 -17.14 12.22 -10.98
C SER A 113 -18.14 11.71 -9.94
N GLY A 114 -18.02 12.12 -8.66
CA GLY A 114 -18.92 11.72 -7.59
C GLY A 114 -18.71 10.32 -7.02
N GLN A 115 -17.72 9.58 -7.49
CA GLN A 115 -17.40 8.23 -7.01
C GLN A 115 -16.65 8.23 -5.66
N LEU A 116 -16.07 9.37 -5.29
CA LEU A 116 -15.49 9.61 -3.99
C LEU A 116 -16.12 10.83 -3.34
N SER A 117 -16.41 10.74 -2.05
CA SER A 117 -16.88 11.88 -1.27
C SER A 117 -15.81 12.98 -1.22
N ARG A 118 -16.24 14.23 -1.28
CA ARG A 118 -15.34 15.39 -1.12
C ARG A 118 -14.58 15.38 0.22
N ARG A 119 -15.15 14.77 1.25
CA ARG A 119 -14.55 14.64 2.59
C ARG A 119 -13.49 13.54 2.67
N GLN A 120 -13.50 12.57 1.76
CA GLN A 120 -12.47 11.53 1.72
C GLN A 120 -11.10 12.13 1.43
N ASN A 121 -10.07 11.57 2.05
CA ASN A 121 -8.66 11.95 1.86
C ASN A 121 -7.86 10.69 1.61
N ILE A 122 -7.76 10.30 0.34
CA ILE A 122 -7.04 9.10 -0.09
C ILE A 122 -5.55 9.41 -0.24
N GLY A 123 -4.71 8.53 0.24
CA GLY A 123 -3.26 8.65 0.13
C GLY A 123 -2.59 7.27 0.21
N PRO A 124 -1.27 7.19 0.04
CA PRO A 124 -0.57 5.89 0.10
C PRO A 124 -0.81 5.10 1.39
N HIS A 125 -1.06 5.78 2.50
CA HIS A 125 -1.39 5.11 3.77
C HIS A 125 -2.79 4.47 3.78
N THR A 126 -3.68 4.86 2.89
CA THR A 126 -5.00 4.24 2.72
C THR A 126 -4.87 2.76 2.30
N ALA A 127 -3.88 2.41 1.48
CA ALA A 127 -3.61 1.02 1.10
C ALA A 127 -3.42 0.11 2.32
N ARG A 128 -2.70 0.59 3.33
CA ARG A 128 -2.48 -0.17 4.58
C ARG A 128 -3.76 -0.30 5.42
N LYS A 129 -4.67 0.67 5.36
CA LYS A 129 -5.98 0.57 6.01
C LYS A 129 -6.85 -0.46 5.32
N VAL A 130 -6.87 -0.47 4.00
CA VAL A 130 -7.60 -1.47 3.21
C VAL A 130 -7.05 -2.87 3.53
N ALA A 131 -5.74 -3.07 3.50
CA ALA A 131 -5.10 -4.33 3.87
C ALA A 131 -5.49 -4.82 5.27
N ALA A 132 -5.56 -3.90 6.24
CA ALA A 132 -5.92 -4.22 7.61
C ALA A 132 -7.38 -4.66 7.75
N VAL A 133 -8.30 -3.97 7.09
CA VAL A 133 -9.73 -4.31 7.08
C VAL A 133 -9.95 -5.65 6.36
N GLU A 134 -9.32 -5.87 5.21
CA GLU A 134 -9.41 -7.16 4.50
C GLU A 134 -8.87 -8.33 5.35
N ALA A 135 -7.77 -8.14 6.07
CA ALA A 135 -7.24 -9.14 6.97
C ALA A 135 -8.19 -9.42 8.15
N TYR A 136 -8.81 -8.36 8.67
CA TYR A 136 -9.81 -8.48 9.73
C TYR A 136 -11.03 -9.28 9.27
N HIS A 137 -11.57 -9.02 8.09
CA HIS A 137 -12.70 -9.78 7.54
C HIS A 137 -12.36 -11.25 7.29
N LYS A 138 -11.10 -11.55 6.92
CA LYS A 138 -10.66 -12.94 6.65
C LYS A 138 -10.39 -13.77 7.90
N GLY A 139 -9.93 -13.18 8.97
CA GLY A 139 -9.47 -13.93 10.14
C GLY A 139 -9.49 -13.15 11.45
N GLY A 140 -10.35 -12.13 11.54
CA GLY A 140 -10.55 -11.32 12.72
C GLY A 140 -9.34 -10.50 13.15
N LEU A 141 -9.39 -10.01 14.37
CA LEU A 141 -8.33 -9.19 14.96
C LEU A 141 -6.94 -9.87 14.93
N PRO A 142 -6.81 -11.19 15.19
CA PRO A 142 -5.49 -11.85 15.13
C PRO A 142 -4.84 -11.77 13.74
N ALA A 143 -5.61 -11.90 12.65
CA ALA A 143 -5.10 -11.79 11.29
C ALA A 143 -4.61 -10.38 10.97
N ALA A 144 -5.38 -9.37 11.35
CA ALA A 144 -5.01 -7.98 11.18
C ALA A 144 -3.77 -7.60 12.02
N GLN A 145 -3.66 -8.11 13.24
CA GLN A 145 -2.50 -7.91 14.10
C GLN A 145 -1.22 -8.54 13.52
N ARG A 146 -1.32 -9.74 12.95
CA ARG A 146 -0.20 -10.38 12.23
C ARG A 146 0.23 -9.57 11.00
N LEU A 147 -0.74 -9.04 10.27
CA LEU A 147 -0.47 -8.25 9.07
C LEU A 147 0.20 -6.90 9.40
N LEU A 148 -0.20 -6.24 10.46
CA LEU A 148 0.29 -4.90 10.80
C LEU A 148 1.45 -4.99 11.80
N SER A 149 1.41 -5.05 12.91
CA SER A 149 2.19 -5.32 14.12
C SER A 149 1.31 -4.96 15.32
N HIS A 150 1.45 -5.66 16.42
CA HIS A 150 0.62 -5.46 17.60
C HIS A 150 0.63 -4.01 18.15
N SER A 151 1.69 -3.28 17.91
CA SER A 151 1.86 -1.88 18.34
C SER A 151 1.38 -0.84 17.33
N ASP A 152 0.76 -1.26 16.21
CA ASP A 152 0.28 -0.31 15.22
C ASP A 152 -1.04 0.34 15.69
N PRO A 153 -1.12 1.69 15.77
CA PRO A 153 -2.35 2.38 16.18
C PRO A 153 -3.56 2.09 15.29
N LEU A 154 -3.33 1.53 14.10
CA LEU A 154 -4.39 1.14 13.18
C LEU A 154 -5.19 -0.05 13.72
N VAL A 155 -4.54 -0.96 14.47
CA VAL A 155 -5.21 -2.12 15.09
C VAL A 155 -6.36 -1.67 15.99
N THR A 156 -6.16 -0.63 16.79
CA THR A 156 -7.17 -0.09 17.70
C THR A 156 -8.38 0.50 16.98
N ARG A 157 -8.24 0.84 15.69
CA ARG A 157 -9.29 1.49 14.89
C ARG A 157 -9.96 0.55 13.90
N LEU A 158 -9.55 -0.71 13.83
CA LEU A 158 -10.06 -1.67 12.86
C LEU A 158 -11.57 -1.88 12.95
N TYR A 159 -12.11 -1.95 14.16
CA TYR A 159 -13.55 -2.10 14.35
C TYR A 159 -14.34 -0.97 13.70
N ALA A 160 -13.94 0.27 13.98
CA ALA A 160 -14.60 1.44 13.39
C ALA A 160 -14.43 1.56 11.86
N LEU A 161 -13.36 0.98 11.30
CA LEU A 161 -13.12 0.97 9.85
C LEU A 161 -13.88 -0.16 9.16
N ALA A 162 -14.00 -1.32 9.79
CA ALA A 162 -14.73 -2.46 9.26
C ALA A 162 -16.22 -2.19 9.16
N ASP A 163 -16.79 -1.43 10.10
CA ASP A 163 -18.21 -1.04 10.11
C ASP A 163 -18.57 -0.11 8.93
N LEU A 164 -17.60 0.59 8.35
CA LEU A 164 -17.83 1.46 7.18
C LEU A 164 -18.05 0.69 5.87
N GLU A 165 -17.75 -0.62 5.82
CA GLU A 165 -18.01 -1.43 4.62
C GLU A 165 -19.41 -2.05 4.61
N VAL A 166 -20.10 -2.06 5.74
CA VAL A 166 -21.42 -2.68 5.91
C VAL A 166 -22.55 -1.66 5.67
N SER A 167 -22.20 -0.38 5.54
CA SER A 167 -23.13 0.73 5.29
C SER A 167 -23.07 1.19 3.84
#